data_4919ac9ed72cdcebd967eaf4f918b0f5
#
_entry.id   4919ac9ed72cdcebd967eaf4f918b0f5
#
_cell.length_a   1.000
_cell.length_b   1.000
_cell.length_c   1.000
_cell.angle_alpha   90.00
_cell.angle_beta   90.00
_cell.angle_gamma   90.00
#
_symmetry.space_group_name_H-M   'P 1'
#
loop_
_entity.id
_entity.type
_entity.pdbx_description
1 polymer ?
#
loop_
_entity_poly.entity_id
_entity_poly.type
_entity_poly.pdbx_seq_one_letter_code
_entity_poly.pdbx_strand_id
1 'polypeptide(L)'
;MKITVLGSGGWGTALALLLLENGNDVTLWSYHQAESDTLRTTHENPLLKGVVIPEEMKFTCDLAAVKGCGLVVMATPSFAVRSTAAQVKDLLDPGTIVVSVSKGIEKDSSLRLSQVIEAEIGDKCPVVVLSGPSHAEEVGRHIPTGVVAAADDPKIAEQVQDLFMNQRFRVYTSD
;
A
#
# COMPACT_ATOMS: atom_id res chain seq x y z
N MET A 1 14.21 -2.51 1.13
CA MET A 1 13.71 -1.74 -0.05
C MET A 1 13.10 -0.43 0.44
N LYS A 2 13.13 0.64 -0.37
CA LYS A 2 12.37 1.88 -0.09
C LYS A 2 10.94 1.71 -0.60
N ILE A 3 9.96 1.94 0.28
CA ILE A 3 8.53 1.74 0.00
C ILE A 3 7.73 2.94 0.47
N THR A 4 6.77 3.38 -0.33
CA THR A 4 5.77 4.38 0.10
C THR A 4 4.38 3.75 0.09
N VAL A 5 3.66 3.89 1.19
CA VAL A 5 2.25 3.49 1.31
C VAL A 5 1.39 4.75 1.18
N LEU A 6 0.59 4.83 0.13
CA LEU A 6 -0.31 5.94 -0.17
C LEU A 6 -1.68 5.68 0.47
N GLY A 7 -1.93 6.33 1.60
CA GLY A 7 -3.15 6.22 2.38
C GLY A 7 -2.90 5.74 3.80
N SER A 8 -3.13 6.61 4.76
CA SER A 8 -2.95 6.41 6.21
C SER A 8 -4.23 5.94 6.92
N GLY A 9 -5.16 5.33 6.19
CA GLY A 9 -6.28 4.60 6.78
C GLY A 9 -5.81 3.39 7.60
N GLY A 10 -6.71 2.73 8.31
CA GLY A 10 -6.36 1.55 9.12
C GLY A 10 -5.63 0.48 8.32
N TRP A 11 -6.11 0.17 7.10
CA TRP A 11 -5.49 -0.84 6.24
C TRP A 11 -4.11 -0.44 5.73
N GLY A 12 -3.95 0.80 5.24
CA GLY A 12 -2.64 1.29 4.79
C GLY A 12 -1.63 1.32 5.92
N THR A 13 -2.04 1.74 7.12
CA THR A 13 -1.18 1.74 8.32
C THR A 13 -0.78 0.32 8.72
N ALA A 14 -1.72 -0.64 8.72
CA ALA A 14 -1.41 -2.03 9.07
C ALA A 14 -0.40 -2.66 8.09
N LEU A 15 -0.53 -2.40 6.78
CA LEU A 15 0.42 -2.87 5.78
C LEU A 15 1.77 -2.14 5.85
N ALA A 16 1.78 -0.85 6.18
CA ALA A 16 3.01 -0.11 6.39
C ALA A 16 3.81 -0.68 7.57
N LEU A 17 3.15 -1.01 8.67
CA LEU A 17 3.74 -1.67 9.82
C LEU A 17 4.32 -3.05 9.46
N LEU A 18 3.55 -3.87 8.75
CA LEU A 18 3.99 -5.18 8.27
C LEU A 18 5.27 -5.07 7.42
N LEU A 19 5.29 -4.14 6.47
CA LEU A 19 6.45 -3.91 5.60
C LEU A 19 7.67 -3.39 6.36
N LEU A 20 7.45 -2.54 7.37
CA LEU A 20 8.51 -2.05 8.26
C LEU A 20 9.10 -3.20 9.10
N GLU A 21 8.25 -4.05 9.69
CA GLU A 21 8.67 -5.27 10.42
C GLU A 21 9.46 -6.23 9.53
N ASN A 22 9.14 -6.31 8.25
CA ASN A 22 9.88 -7.11 7.28
C ASN A 22 11.21 -6.44 6.83
N GLY A 23 11.66 -5.38 7.51
CA GLY A 23 12.96 -4.74 7.31
C GLY A 23 13.05 -3.75 6.15
N ASN A 24 11.93 -3.21 5.71
CA ASN A 24 11.91 -2.20 4.65
C ASN A 24 11.98 -0.77 5.21
N ASP A 25 12.44 0.17 4.37
CA ASP A 25 12.37 1.62 4.63
C ASP A 25 11.01 2.14 4.18
N VAL A 26 10.09 2.37 5.12
CA VAL A 26 8.69 2.66 4.83
C VAL A 26 8.32 4.10 5.15
N THR A 27 7.66 4.75 4.19
CA THR A 27 7.01 6.04 4.37
C THR A 27 5.50 5.89 4.22
N LEU A 28 4.74 6.34 5.21
CA LEU A 28 3.29 6.40 5.19
C LEU A 28 2.84 7.80 4.77
N TRP A 29 2.14 7.87 3.66
CA TRP A 29 1.60 9.11 3.14
C TRP A 29 0.15 9.31 3.57
N SER A 30 -0.16 10.51 4.05
CA SER A 30 -1.50 10.98 4.38
C SER A 30 -1.94 12.07 3.41
N TYR A 31 -3.22 12.11 3.06
CA TYR A 31 -3.76 13.17 2.21
C TYR A 31 -3.75 14.55 2.91
N HIS A 32 -4.01 14.57 4.22
CA HIS A 32 -4.04 15.80 5.01
C HIS A 32 -2.79 15.94 5.89
N GLN A 33 -2.19 17.15 5.90
CA GLN A 33 -1.02 17.46 6.72
C GLN A 33 -1.30 17.22 8.22
N ALA A 34 -2.47 17.64 8.69
CA ALA A 34 -2.86 17.46 10.10
C ALA A 34 -2.90 15.99 10.54
N GLU A 35 -3.30 15.08 9.65
CA GLU A 35 -3.29 13.64 9.90
C GLU A 35 -1.85 13.13 10.00
N SER A 36 -0.98 13.50 9.05
CA SER A 36 0.44 13.16 9.08
C SER A 36 1.13 13.65 10.35
N ASP A 37 0.83 14.87 10.77
CA ASP A 37 1.41 15.47 11.99
C ASP A 37 0.90 14.77 13.26
N THR A 38 -0.38 14.38 13.29
CA THR A 38 -0.96 13.60 14.40
C THR A 38 -0.27 12.25 14.51
N LEU A 39 -0.16 11.49 13.42
CA LEU A 39 0.50 10.18 13.40
C LEU A 39 1.96 10.28 13.86
N ARG A 40 2.67 11.30 13.40
CA ARG A 40 4.08 11.55 13.79
C ARG A 40 4.24 11.88 15.27
N THR A 41 3.26 12.60 15.86
CA THR A 41 3.35 13.06 17.26
C THR A 41 2.86 12.02 18.24
N THR A 42 1.78 11.31 17.89
CA THR A 42 1.14 10.35 18.80
C THR A 42 1.62 8.92 18.64
N HIS A 43 2.18 8.58 17.46
CA HIS A 43 2.49 7.20 17.08
C HIS A 43 1.30 6.24 17.21
N GLU A 44 0.09 6.78 17.08
CA GLU A 44 -1.17 6.05 17.12
C GLU A 44 -2.06 6.44 15.95
N ASN A 45 -2.80 5.47 15.39
CA ASN A 45 -3.80 5.72 14.37
C ASN A 45 -5.20 5.48 14.94
N PRO A 46 -6.09 6.49 14.97
CA PRO A 46 -7.46 6.32 15.45
C PRO A 46 -8.26 5.23 14.71
N LEU A 47 -7.89 4.94 13.46
CA LEU A 47 -8.48 3.89 12.63
C LEU A 47 -7.84 2.51 12.82
N LEU A 48 -6.81 2.42 13.68
CA LEU A 48 -6.12 1.16 14.02
C LEU A 48 -5.82 1.11 15.53
N LYS A 49 -6.88 1.20 16.32
CA LYS A 49 -6.82 1.35 17.78
C LYS A 49 -6.02 0.24 18.48
N GLY A 50 -5.17 0.64 19.40
CA GLY A 50 -4.37 -0.25 20.25
C GLY A 50 -3.13 -0.81 19.55
N VAL A 51 -2.78 -0.27 18.38
CA VAL A 51 -1.53 -0.58 17.67
C VAL A 51 -0.62 0.65 17.75
N VAL A 52 0.57 0.47 18.29
CA VAL A 52 1.61 1.52 18.38
C VAL A 52 2.44 1.50 17.09
N ILE A 53 2.66 2.67 16.51
CA ILE A 53 3.49 2.84 15.32
C ILE A 53 4.94 3.11 15.79
N PRO A 54 5.94 2.33 15.36
CA PRO A 54 7.34 2.54 15.72
C PRO A 54 7.88 3.91 15.26
N GLU A 55 8.90 4.41 15.96
CA GLU A 55 9.56 5.69 15.65
C GLU A 55 10.27 5.70 14.28
N GLU A 56 10.63 4.53 13.77
CA GLU A 56 11.26 4.35 12.47
C GLU A 56 10.31 4.62 11.29
N MET A 57 8.99 4.62 11.54
CA MET A 57 8.00 4.93 10.51
C MET A 57 8.11 6.39 10.09
N LYS A 58 8.26 6.62 8.79
CA LYS A 58 8.27 7.97 8.21
C LYS A 58 6.86 8.39 7.81
N PHE A 59 6.54 9.65 8.03
CA PHE A 59 5.22 10.23 7.69
C PHE A 59 5.38 11.44 6.79
N THR A 60 4.51 11.57 5.80
CA THR A 60 4.51 12.71 4.87
C THR A 60 3.13 12.95 4.26
N CYS A 61 2.89 14.16 3.76
CA CYS A 61 1.79 14.50 2.85
C CYS A 61 2.30 14.85 1.44
N ASP A 62 3.61 14.73 1.19
CA ASP A 62 4.20 15.00 -0.11
C ASP A 62 4.25 13.71 -0.96
N LEU A 63 3.60 13.73 -2.12
CA LEU A 63 3.60 12.62 -3.08
C LEU A 63 4.98 12.37 -3.70
N ALA A 64 5.92 13.33 -3.63
CA ALA A 64 7.27 13.12 -4.08
C ALA A 64 8.01 11.99 -3.32
N ALA A 65 7.46 11.53 -2.19
CA ALA A 65 7.95 10.37 -1.45
C ALA A 65 7.99 9.07 -2.28
N VAL A 66 7.19 8.97 -3.37
CA VAL A 66 7.22 7.80 -4.26
C VAL A 66 8.46 7.72 -5.14
N LYS A 67 9.22 8.83 -5.31
CA LYS A 67 10.44 8.83 -6.11
C LYS A 67 11.51 7.94 -5.51
N GLY A 68 12.15 7.14 -6.35
CA GLY A 68 13.19 6.20 -5.93
C GLY A 68 12.68 5.02 -5.11
N CYS A 69 11.36 4.78 -5.07
CA CYS A 69 10.80 3.60 -4.44
C CYS A 69 10.87 2.39 -5.37
N GLY A 70 11.21 1.23 -4.81
CA GLY A 70 11.07 -0.05 -5.53
C GLY A 70 9.62 -0.54 -5.55
N LEU A 71 8.83 -0.10 -4.57
CA LEU A 71 7.41 -0.48 -4.44
C LEU A 71 6.59 0.69 -3.87
N VAL A 72 5.39 0.86 -4.40
CA VAL A 72 4.37 1.81 -3.91
C VAL A 72 3.07 1.05 -3.64
N VAL A 73 2.52 1.19 -2.45
CA VAL A 73 1.23 0.58 -2.07
C VAL A 73 0.12 1.61 -2.22
N MET A 74 -0.87 1.31 -3.05
CA MET A 74 -2.07 2.14 -3.24
C MET A 74 -3.16 1.68 -2.26
N ALA A 75 -3.25 2.37 -1.12
CA ALA A 75 -4.18 2.07 -0.02
C ALA A 75 -5.18 3.22 0.23
N THR A 76 -5.36 4.09 -0.75
CA THR A 76 -6.36 5.17 -0.69
C THR A 76 -7.78 4.62 -0.81
N PRO A 77 -8.81 5.34 -0.34
CA PRO A 77 -10.21 4.97 -0.59
C PRO A 77 -10.50 4.80 -2.09
N SER A 78 -11.41 3.89 -2.45
CA SER A 78 -11.70 3.53 -3.85
C SER A 78 -12.00 4.73 -4.75
N PHE A 79 -12.71 5.73 -4.25
CA PHE A 79 -13.04 6.96 -4.98
C PHE A 79 -11.83 7.87 -5.24
N ALA A 80 -10.72 7.69 -4.52
CA ALA A 80 -9.51 8.50 -4.63
C ALA A 80 -8.40 7.81 -5.44
N VAL A 81 -8.53 6.52 -5.77
CA VAL A 81 -7.48 5.74 -6.45
C VAL A 81 -7.08 6.38 -7.78
N ARG A 82 -8.03 6.74 -8.65
CA ARG A 82 -7.74 7.36 -9.95
C ARG A 82 -6.97 8.68 -9.79
N SER A 83 -7.49 9.57 -8.97
CA SER A 83 -6.85 10.87 -8.78
C SER A 83 -5.47 10.77 -8.16
N THR A 84 -5.26 9.83 -7.25
CA THR A 84 -3.93 9.57 -6.65
C THR A 84 -2.98 8.97 -7.68
N ALA A 85 -3.42 7.99 -8.47
CA ALA A 85 -2.61 7.39 -9.53
C ALA A 85 -2.18 8.44 -10.57
N ALA A 86 -3.12 9.31 -11.00
CA ALA A 86 -2.84 10.41 -11.93
C ALA A 86 -1.81 11.41 -11.38
N GLN A 87 -1.82 11.68 -10.07
CA GLN A 87 -0.86 12.60 -9.44
C GLN A 87 0.55 12.00 -9.30
N VAL A 88 0.66 10.69 -9.11
CA VAL A 88 1.97 10.04 -8.92
C VAL A 88 2.59 9.52 -10.22
N LYS A 89 1.83 9.42 -11.32
CA LYS A 89 2.29 8.81 -12.57
C LYS A 89 3.63 9.33 -13.09
N ASP A 90 3.86 10.64 -13.00
CA ASP A 90 5.09 11.28 -13.47
C ASP A 90 6.21 11.29 -12.41
N LEU A 91 5.89 10.88 -11.18
CA LEU A 91 6.82 10.76 -10.06
C LEU A 91 7.38 9.35 -9.90
N LEU A 92 6.68 8.34 -10.45
CA LEU A 92 7.11 6.94 -10.40
C LEU A 92 8.26 6.69 -11.36
N ASP A 93 9.29 6.01 -10.89
CA ASP A 93 10.36 5.53 -11.75
C ASP A 93 9.89 4.30 -12.56
N PRO A 94 10.38 4.11 -13.81
CA PRO A 94 10.09 2.89 -14.56
C PRO A 94 10.49 1.64 -13.80
N GLY A 95 9.60 0.66 -13.74
CA GLY A 95 9.81 -0.60 -13.03
C GLY A 95 9.42 -0.57 -11.54
N THR A 96 9.01 0.58 -10.99
CA THR A 96 8.40 0.62 -9.65
C THR A 96 7.15 -0.27 -9.60
N ILE A 97 7.11 -1.23 -8.69
CA ILE A 97 5.93 -2.09 -8.52
C ILE A 97 4.84 -1.29 -7.81
N VAL A 98 3.63 -1.25 -8.38
CA VAL A 98 2.46 -0.61 -7.75
C VAL A 98 1.50 -1.68 -7.24
N VAL A 99 1.32 -1.76 -5.92
CA VAL A 99 0.45 -2.76 -5.28
C VAL A 99 -0.90 -2.14 -4.96
N SER A 100 -1.95 -2.63 -5.61
CA SER A 100 -3.34 -2.25 -5.36
C SER A 100 -3.89 -3.05 -4.19
N VAL A 101 -4.21 -2.38 -3.08
CA VAL A 101 -4.77 -3.00 -1.88
C VAL A 101 -6.14 -2.43 -1.50
N SER A 102 -6.61 -1.43 -2.22
CA SER A 102 -7.91 -0.80 -2.00
C SER A 102 -9.03 -1.75 -2.43
N LYS A 103 -10.09 -1.82 -1.63
CA LYS A 103 -11.25 -2.70 -1.89
C LYS A 103 -12.32 -1.93 -2.68
N GLY A 104 -12.99 -2.64 -3.60
CA GLY A 104 -14.10 -2.11 -4.39
C GLY A 104 -13.82 -2.01 -5.88
N ILE A 105 -14.74 -1.34 -6.56
CA ILE A 105 -14.69 -1.00 -8.00
C ILE A 105 -14.99 0.48 -8.16
N GLU A 106 -14.48 1.07 -9.23
CA GLU A 106 -14.77 2.48 -9.53
C GLU A 106 -16.22 2.66 -9.98
N LYS A 107 -16.91 3.64 -9.38
CA LYS A 107 -18.36 3.81 -9.55
C LYS A 107 -18.78 4.07 -11.00
N ASP A 108 -18.08 4.99 -11.68
CA ASP A 108 -18.55 5.50 -12.99
C ASP A 108 -18.11 4.59 -14.15
N SER A 109 -16.94 3.97 -14.06
CA SER A 109 -16.39 3.09 -15.09
C SER A 109 -16.68 1.62 -14.87
N SER A 110 -17.05 1.21 -13.65
CA SER A 110 -17.15 -0.20 -13.21
C SER A 110 -15.84 -0.99 -13.35
N LEU A 111 -14.70 -0.32 -13.46
CA LEU A 111 -13.38 -0.93 -13.54
C LEU A 111 -12.90 -1.41 -12.17
N ARG A 112 -12.16 -2.52 -12.15
CA ARG A 112 -11.37 -2.90 -10.97
C ARG A 112 -10.33 -1.81 -10.70
N LEU A 113 -9.99 -1.60 -9.44
CA LEU A 113 -9.04 -0.54 -9.06
C LEU A 113 -7.63 -0.74 -9.64
N SER A 114 -7.20 -1.99 -9.89
CA SER A 114 -5.97 -2.26 -10.64
C SER A 114 -6.03 -1.70 -12.07
N GLN A 115 -7.13 -1.92 -12.79
CA GLN A 115 -7.34 -1.36 -14.13
C GLN A 115 -7.39 0.17 -14.13
N VAL A 116 -7.94 0.77 -13.08
CA VAL A 116 -7.92 2.23 -12.89
C VAL A 116 -6.50 2.75 -12.74
N ILE A 117 -5.67 2.07 -11.94
CA ILE A 117 -4.25 2.41 -11.74
C ILE A 117 -3.51 2.27 -13.09
N GLU A 118 -3.63 1.13 -13.76
CA GLU A 118 -3.00 0.86 -15.06
C GLU A 118 -3.36 1.92 -16.12
N ALA A 119 -4.65 2.31 -16.17
CA ALA A 119 -5.11 3.33 -17.11
C ALA A 119 -4.44 4.71 -16.88
N GLU A 120 -4.06 5.03 -15.65
CA GLU A 120 -3.41 6.30 -15.31
C GLU A 120 -1.89 6.26 -15.44
N ILE A 121 -1.23 5.18 -14.97
CA ILE A 121 0.24 5.12 -14.92
C ILE A 121 0.86 4.53 -16.18
N GLY A 122 0.08 3.84 -17.01
CA GLY A 122 0.56 3.16 -18.22
C GLY A 122 1.46 1.96 -17.93
N ASP A 123 2.13 1.47 -18.96
CA ASP A 123 2.89 0.21 -18.93
C ASP A 123 4.29 0.31 -18.26
N LYS A 124 4.67 1.49 -17.77
CA LYS A 124 6.01 1.69 -17.19
C LYS A 124 6.21 1.04 -15.82
N CYS A 125 5.13 0.76 -15.11
CA CYS A 125 5.12 0.22 -13.75
C CYS A 125 4.18 -0.98 -13.69
N PRO A 126 4.65 -2.17 -13.28
CA PRO A 126 3.78 -3.32 -13.12
C PRO A 126 2.81 -3.11 -11.96
N VAL A 127 1.56 -3.53 -12.14
CA VAL A 127 0.52 -3.46 -11.13
C VAL A 127 0.25 -4.85 -10.57
N VAL A 128 0.24 -4.97 -9.25
CA VAL A 128 -0.09 -6.20 -8.52
C VAL A 128 -1.31 -5.96 -7.65
N VAL A 129 -2.25 -6.87 -7.65
CA VAL A 129 -3.37 -6.86 -6.71
C VAL A 129 -3.02 -7.69 -5.49
N LEU A 130 -3.07 -7.09 -4.29
CA LEU A 130 -2.95 -7.82 -3.02
C LEU A 130 -4.30 -7.79 -2.32
N SER A 131 -4.98 -8.94 -2.25
CA SER A 131 -6.34 -9.04 -1.72
C SER A 131 -6.57 -10.36 -0.98
N GLY A 132 -7.57 -10.37 -0.11
CA GLY A 132 -7.97 -11.56 0.64
C GLY A 132 -8.93 -11.24 1.78
N PRO A 133 -9.35 -12.25 2.55
CA PRO A 133 -10.13 -12.10 3.77
C PRO A 133 -9.24 -11.52 4.87
N SER A 134 -9.07 -10.20 4.87
CA SER A 134 -8.13 -9.49 5.75
C SER A 134 -8.76 -8.24 6.35
N HIS A 135 -8.53 -8.04 7.64
CA HIS A 135 -8.94 -6.86 8.39
C HIS A 135 -7.71 -6.14 8.96
N ALA A 136 -7.73 -4.81 8.93
CA ALA A 136 -6.62 -3.98 9.40
C ALA A 136 -6.25 -4.27 10.86
N GLU A 137 -7.26 -4.41 11.71
CA GLU A 137 -7.11 -4.66 13.14
C GLU A 137 -6.48 -6.01 13.44
N GLU A 138 -6.79 -7.04 12.63
CA GLU A 138 -6.20 -8.36 12.77
C GLU A 138 -4.72 -8.36 12.38
N VAL A 139 -4.41 -7.74 11.24
CA VAL A 139 -3.02 -7.61 10.79
C VAL A 139 -2.19 -6.78 11.76
N GLY A 140 -2.71 -5.63 12.21
CA GLY A 140 -2.04 -4.76 13.18
C GLY A 140 -1.82 -5.42 14.55
N ARG A 141 -2.60 -6.44 14.90
CA ARG A 141 -2.44 -7.24 16.13
C ARG A 141 -1.72 -8.55 15.89
N HIS A 142 -1.11 -8.75 14.74
CA HIS A 142 -0.37 -9.94 14.35
C HIS A 142 -1.20 -11.24 14.35
N ILE A 143 -2.51 -11.15 14.12
CA ILE A 143 -3.37 -12.32 13.94
C ILE A 143 -3.05 -12.94 12.57
N PRO A 144 -2.89 -14.27 12.48
CA PRO A 144 -2.60 -14.94 11.23
C PRO A 144 -3.60 -14.59 10.12
N THR A 145 -3.08 -14.06 9.02
CA THR A 145 -3.88 -13.57 7.88
C THR A 145 -3.33 -14.16 6.58
N GLY A 146 -4.23 -14.54 5.68
CA GLY A 146 -3.86 -15.05 4.35
C GLY A 146 -4.41 -14.14 3.25
N VAL A 147 -3.57 -13.81 2.27
CA VAL A 147 -3.93 -13.00 1.09
C VAL A 147 -3.33 -13.61 -0.18
N VAL A 148 -3.77 -13.09 -1.33
CA VAL A 148 -3.25 -13.45 -2.65
C VAL A 148 -2.64 -12.22 -3.29
N ALA A 149 -1.44 -12.36 -3.84
CA ALA A 149 -0.81 -11.42 -4.76
C ALA A 149 -1.04 -11.92 -6.20
N ALA A 150 -1.72 -11.15 -7.01
CA ALA A 150 -2.01 -11.49 -8.40
C ALA A 150 -1.42 -10.44 -9.35
N ALA A 151 -0.74 -10.89 -10.40
CA ALA A 151 -0.14 -10.05 -11.44
C ALA A 151 -0.02 -10.85 -12.75
N ASP A 152 0.00 -10.15 -13.88
CA ASP A 152 0.21 -10.75 -15.21
C ASP A 152 1.58 -11.44 -15.35
N ASP A 153 2.61 -10.89 -14.67
CA ASP A 153 3.93 -11.55 -14.56
C ASP A 153 4.06 -12.25 -13.20
N PRO A 154 4.11 -13.59 -13.17
CA PRO A 154 4.26 -14.37 -11.94
C PRO A 154 5.49 -13.96 -11.10
N LYS A 155 6.58 -13.54 -11.73
CA LYS A 155 7.79 -13.11 -11.03
C LYS A 155 7.57 -11.83 -10.23
N ILE A 156 6.70 -10.95 -10.72
CA ILE A 156 6.34 -9.72 -10.00
C ILE A 156 5.42 -10.06 -8.82
N ALA A 157 4.48 -11.00 -9.00
CA ALA A 157 3.65 -11.50 -7.89
C ALA A 157 4.51 -12.16 -6.80
N GLU A 158 5.53 -12.96 -7.17
CA GLU A 158 6.49 -13.56 -6.23
C GLU A 158 7.31 -12.51 -5.48
N GLN A 159 7.75 -11.43 -6.13
CA GLN A 159 8.45 -10.34 -5.45
C GLN A 159 7.57 -9.66 -4.40
N VAL A 160 6.30 -9.44 -4.70
CA VAL A 160 5.34 -8.89 -3.73
C VAL A 160 5.08 -9.90 -2.61
N GLN A 161 4.95 -11.19 -2.92
CA GLN A 161 4.85 -12.25 -1.92
C GLN A 161 6.02 -12.18 -0.93
N ASP A 162 7.26 -12.13 -1.41
CA ASP A 162 8.47 -12.11 -0.58
C ASP A 162 8.53 -10.87 0.32
N LEU A 163 8.10 -9.71 -0.18
CA LEU A 163 8.11 -8.46 0.57
C LEU A 163 7.08 -8.41 1.71
N PHE A 164 5.90 -8.97 1.48
CA PHE A 164 4.80 -8.93 2.45
C PHE A 164 4.74 -10.15 3.36
N MET A 165 5.25 -11.31 2.92
CA MET A 165 5.11 -12.55 3.68
C MET A 165 5.98 -12.58 4.95
N ASN A 166 5.39 -13.05 6.05
CA ASN A 166 6.09 -13.41 7.27
C ASN A 166 5.37 -14.57 7.98
N GLN A 167 5.74 -14.88 9.22
CA GLN A 167 5.17 -16.00 9.97
C GLN A 167 3.64 -15.88 10.21
N ARG A 168 3.11 -14.65 10.20
CA ARG A 168 1.72 -14.34 10.53
C ARG A 168 0.93 -13.82 9.34
N PHE A 169 1.60 -13.31 8.31
CA PHE A 169 0.98 -12.82 7.09
C PHE A 169 1.41 -13.71 5.91
N ARG A 170 0.49 -14.56 5.47
CA ARG A 170 0.74 -15.52 4.38
C ARG A 170 0.26 -14.94 3.07
N VAL A 171 1.16 -14.90 2.10
CA VAL A 171 0.85 -14.44 0.74
C VAL A 171 0.97 -15.61 -0.22
N TYR A 172 -0.08 -15.87 -0.97
CA TYR A 172 -0.10 -16.81 -2.09
C TYR A 172 -0.03 -16.02 -3.40
N THR A 173 0.46 -16.64 -4.45
CA THR A 173 0.51 -16.00 -5.78
C THR A 173 -0.57 -16.57 -6.70
N SER A 174 -1.04 -15.74 -7.63
CA SER A 174 -1.96 -16.11 -8.71
C SER A 174 -1.63 -15.27 -9.95
N ASP A 175 -1.98 -15.79 -11.09
CA ASP A 175 -2.08 -15.14 -12.39
C ASP A 175 -3.45 -14.47 -12.59
#